data_ce1f74c059549e60222b51ecb82e3121
#
_entry.id   ce1f74c059549e60222b51ecb82e3121
#
_cell.length_a   1.000
_cell.length_b   1.000
_cell.length_c   1.000
_cell.angle_alpha   90.00
_cell.angle_beta   90.00
_cell.angle_gamma   90.00
#
_symmetry.space_group_name_H-M   'P 1'
#
loop_
_entity.id
_entity.type
_entity.pdbx_description
1 polymer ?
#
loop_
_entity_poly.entity_id
_entity_poly.type
_entity_poly.pdbx_seq_one_letter_code
_entity_poly.pdbx_strand_id
1 'polypeptide(L)'
;MRRNSVSRRDLLQAAGLAAVFAPSALAAAPLRYDPAAKFELTVSEVEYRRTAKGRPLMARIYQPAGPGPFPVVLDLHGGAWNAKDRHAEEPFDRAIAASGALVVAVDLTLAPEAPYPACVQDASFALRWLKAKAKTWNGDAARIGLLGSSSGGHVAELLALRPDDVRYNAIPFAGGQAASVDYVLMRSPISNTFARFENAQARKVEAMIKNNERFFVPWESIHEANPQEILDRKEKVTLKPFLIMQGALDDNMLPAFQTRFVESYRAAGGACDYTIFEGCAHEWVAQPGPQTDRAHAMAKAFIARQVNA
;
A
#
# COMPACT_ATOMS: atom_id res chain seq x y z
N MET A 1 -43.58 43.71 74.34
CA MET A 1 -42.86 42.51 73.96
C MET A 1 -43.71 41.73 72.99
N ARG A 2 -43.43 41.81 71.72
CA ARG A 2 -44.01 40.91 70.69
C ARG A 2 -42.88 40.43 69.78
N ARG A 3 -42.63 39.14 69.79
CA ARG A 3 -41.68 38.50 68.92
C ARG A 3 -42.32 38.27 67.53
N ASN A 4 -41.74 38.87 66.48
CA ASN A 4 -42.11 38.56 65.10
C ASN A 4 -41.35 37.29 64.62
N SER A 5 -42.10 36.25 64.38
CA SER A 5 -41.60 35.04 63.77
C SER A 5 -41.61 35.22 62.24
N VAL A 6 -40.46 35.19 61.64
CA VAL A 6 -40.32 35.16 60.16
C VAL A 6 -40.64 33.76 59.69
N SER A 7 -41.63 33.67 58.80
CA SER A 7 -42.10 32.40 58.18
C SER A 7 -41.09 31.81 57.22
N ARG A 8 -40.93 30.50 57.29
CA ARG A 8 -40.04 29.69 56.44
C ARG A 8 -40.50 29.57 54.95
N ARG A 9 -41.41 30.41 54.47
CA ARG A 9 -42.00 30.33 53.14
C ARG A 9 -41.47 31.31 52.12
N ASP A 10 -40.57 32.23 52.43
CA ASP A 10 -40.13 33.30 51.54
C ASP A 10 -38.70 33.07 50.96
N LEU A 11 -38.14 31.81 50.98
CA LEU A 11 -36.79 31.50 50.52
C LEU A 11 -36.78 30.52 49.37
N LEU A 12 -37.87 30.45 48.59
CA LEU A 12 -37.94 29.53 47.41
C LEU A 12 -38.41 30.25 46.14
N GLN A 13 -37.70 31.27 45.70
CA GLN A 13 -37.82 31.78 44.32
C GLN A 13 -36.58 32.59 43.94
N ALA A 14 -35.56 31.94 43.40
CA ALA A 14 -34.57 32.45 42.45
C ALA A 14 -33.46 31.42 42.22
N ALA A 15 -33.84 30.23 41.71
CA ALA A 15 -32.84 29.36 41.06
C ALA A 15 -33.09 29.42 39.53
N GLY A 16 -32.58 30.47 38.93
CA GLY A 16 -32.55 30.58 37.47
C GLY A 16 -31.62 29.51 36.92
N LEU A 17 -32.18 28.51 36.23
CA LEU A 17 -31.42 27.55 35.40
C LEU A 17 -30.81 28.32 34.24
N ALA A 18 -29.54 28.68 34.33
CA ALA A 18 -28.72 29.02 33.17
C ALA A 18 -28.38 27.72 32.47
N ALA A 19 -29.14 27.38 31.41
CA ALA A 19 -28.79 26.32 30.50
C ALA A 19 -27.53 26.77 29.76
N VAL A 20 -26.36 26.23 30.12
CA VAL A 20 -25.13 26.37 29.38
C VAL A 20 -25.28 25.50 28.14
N PHE A 21 -25.65 26.11 27.01
CA PHE A 21 -25.51 25.48 25.69
C PHE A 21 -24.02 25.33 25.39
N ALA A 22 -23.45 24.16 25.67
CA ALA A 22 -22.17 23.79 25.10
C ALA A 22 -22.37 23.70 23.58
N PRO A 23 -21.56 24.39 22.76
CA PRO A 23 -21.64 24.22 21.33
C PRO A 23 -21.29 22.75 21.01
N SER A 24 -22.25 22.00 20.48
CA SER A 24 -21.98 20.70 19.88
C SER A 24 -20.98 20.94 18.75
N ALA A 25 -19.73 20.56 18.96
CA ALA A 25 -18.78 20.48 17.87
C ALA A 25 -19.37 19.52 16.83
N LEU A 26 -19.92 20.06 15.73
CA LEU A 26 -20.22 19.24 14.57
C LEU A 26 -18.89 18.57 14.20
N ALA A 27 -18.82 17.26 14.41
CA ALA A 27 -17.72 16.47 13.84
C ALA A 27 -17.72 16.75 12.34
N ALA A 28 -16.64 17.34 11.84
CA ALA A 28 -16.49 17.56 10.40
C ALA A 28 -16.70 16.19 9.71
N ALA A 29 -17.56 16.17 8.69
CA ALA A 29 -17.75 14.96 7.90
C ALA A 29 -16.37 14.47 7.44
N PRO A 30 -16.10 13.16 7.45
CA PRO A 30 -14.81 12.64 7.03
C PRO A 30 -14.51 13.15 5.62
N LEU A 31 -13.28 13.63 5.43
CA LEU A 31 -12.84 14.18 4.15
C LEU A 31 -12.93 13.04 3.11
N ARG A 32 -13.83 13.18 2.14
CA ARG A 32 -13.93 12.21 1.04
C ARG A 32 -12.75 12.44 0.10
N TYR A 33 -12.04 11.38 -0.24
CA TYR A 33 -11.00 11.44 -1.24
C TYR A 33 -11.59 11.78 -2.61
N ASP A 34 -11.12 12.89 -3.20
CA ASP A 34 -11.50 13.33 -4.55
C ASP A 34 -10.33 13.08 -5.51
N PRO A 35 -10.45 12.16 -6.48
CA PRO A 35 -9.38 11.86 -7.43
C PRO A 35 -9.00 13.04 -8.34
N ALA A 36 -9.85 14.08 -8.44
CA ALA A 36 -9.59 15.29 -9.22
C ALA A 36 -8.98 16.43 -8.39
N ALA A 37 -8.90 16.28 -7.07
CA ALA A 37 -8.31 17.29 -6.20
C ALA A 37 -6.82 17.52 -6.53
N LYS A 38 -6.33 18.70 -6.17
CA LYS A 38 -4.93 19.10 -6.36
C LYS A 38 -4.39 19.70 -5.07
N PHE A 39 -3.41 19.02 -4.50
CA PHE A 39 -2.73 19.44 -3.28
C PHE A 39 -1.26 19.73 -3.55
N GLU A 40 -0.72 20.78 -2.93
CA GLU A 40 0.72 20.94 -2.78
C GLU A 40 1.27 19.83 -1.90
N LEU A 41 2.51 19.43 -2.15
CA LEU A 41 3.15 18.33 -1.44
C LEU A 41 4.34 18.80 -0.63
N THR A 42 4.41 18.35 0.62
CA THR A 42 5.65 18.30 1.39
C THR A 42 6.26 16.91 1.23
N VAL A 43 7.54 16.85 0.88
CA VAL A 43 8.28 15.59 0.77
C VAL A 43 9.37 15.55 1.83
N SER A 44 9.40 14.48 2.61
CA SER A 44 10.39 14.26 3.66
C SER A 44 10.84 12.81 3.69
N GLU A 45 11.94 12.54 4.40
CA GLU A 45 12.45 11.18 4.57
C GLU A 45 12.71 10.88 6.04
N VAL A 46 12.39 9.65 6.43
CA VAL A 46 12.64 9.16 7.79
C VAL A 46 13.19 7.74 7.74
N GLU A 47 14.08 7.39 8.66
CA GLU A 47 14.46 6.00 8.86
C GLU A 47 13.30 5.25 9.53
N TYR A 48 12.83 4.14 8.93
CA TYR A 48 11.76 3.35 9.53
C TYR A 48 12.27 2.07 10.21
N ARG A 49 13.44 1.56 9.78
CA ARG A 49 14.15 0.45 10.45
C ARG A 49 15.58 0.31 9.92
N ARG A 50 16.32 -0.67 10.44
CA ARG A 50 17.62 -1.10 9.90
C ARG A 50 17.59 -2.56 9.51
N THR A 51 18.36 -2.92 8.48
CA THR A 51 18.61 -4.33 8.12
C THR A 51 19.40 -5.04 9.22
N ALA A 52 19.47 -6.36 9.13
CA ALA A 52 20.31 -7.15 10.04
C ALA A 52 21.80 -6.75 9.99
N LYS A 53 22.26 -6.18 8.88
CA LYS A 53 23.63 -5.65 8.70
C LYS A 53 23.79 -4.19 9.12
N GLY A 54 22.75 -3.57 9.70
CA GLY A 54 22.79 -2.20 10.20
C GLY A 54 22.56 -1.12 9.14
N ARG A 55 22.31 -1.44 7.87
CA ARG A 55 21.97 -0.46 6.83
C ARG A 55 20.61 0.17 7.15
N PRO A 56 20.49 1.51 7.15
CA PRO A 56 19.21 2.17 7.34
C PRO A 56 18.27 1.87 6.13
N LEU A 57 17.03 1.59 6.44
CA LEU A 57 15.92 1.54 5.47
C LEU A 57 15.08 2.78 5.67
N MET A 58 14.98 3.59 4.61
CA MET A 58 14.32 4.88 4.62
C MET A 58 12.91 4.79 4.06
N ALA A 59 12.03 5.62 4.58
CA ALA A 59 10.72 5.90 4.03
C ALA A 59 10.69 7.32 3.49
N ARG A 60 10.22 7.50 2.27
CA ARG A 60 9.98 8.79 1.62
C ARG A 60 8.49 9.10 1.68
N ILE A 61 8.17 10.21 2.32
CA ILE A 61 6.81 10.61 2.67
C ILE A 61 6.35 11.71 1.71
N TYR A 62 5.32 11.46 0.93
CA TYR A 62 4.64 12.45 0.09
C TYR A 62 3.35 12.87 0.78
N GLN A 63 3.43 13.96 1.53
CA GLN A 63 2.33 14.45 2.35
C GLN A 63 1.57 15.57 1.63
N PRO A 64 0.25 15.42 1.37
CA PRO A 64 -0.58 16.51 0.88
C PRO A 64 -0.69 17.64 1.91
N ALA A 65 -0.73 18.89 1.45
CA ALA A 65 -0.97 20.05 2.30
C ALA A 65 -2.41 20.04 2.84
N GLY A 66 -2.58 20.43 4.12
CA GLY A 66 -3.89 20.53 4.76
C GLY A 66 -4.08 19.58 5.95
N PRO A 67 -5.25 19.66 6.60
CA PRO A 67 -5.46 18.98 7.88
C PRO A 67 -5.70 17.48 7.77
N GLY A 68 -6.00 16.94 6.56
CA GLY A 68 -6.43 15.55 6.41
C GLY A 68 -7.79 15.28 7.10
N PRO A 69 -8.08 14.03 7.51
CA PRO A 69 -7.19 12.88 7.36
C PRO A 69 -7.13 12.36 5.92
N PHE A 70 -5.93 12.09 5.43
CA PHE A 70 -5.71 11.58 4.08
C PHE A 70 -5.70 10.05 4.06
N PRO A 71 -6.30 9.37 3.06
CA PRO A 71 -6.11 7.93 2.89
C PRO A 71 -4.62 7.61 2.68
N VAL A 72 -4.20 6.44 3.12
CA VAL A 72 -2.79 6.05 3.17
C VAL A 72 -2.48 5.00 2.13
N VAL A 73 -1.37 5.17 1.41
CA VAL A 73 -0.84 4.20 0.46
C VAL A 73 0.64 3.95 0.77
N LEU A 74 1.02 2.68 0.95
CA LEU A 74 2.42 2.26 1.06
C LEU A 74 2.90 1.80 -0.31
N ASP A 75 3.94 2.43 -0.86
CA ASP A 75 4.56 2.02 -2.12
C ASP A 75 5.75 1.09 -1.90
N LEU A 76 5.79 0.03 -2.70
CA LEU A 76 6.82 -1.01 -2.75
C LEU A 76 7.45 -1.01 -4.15
N HIS A 77 8.68 -0.54 -4.23
CA HIS A 77 9.39 -0.35 -5.49
C HIS A 77 9.71 -1.65 -6.24
N GLY A 78 9.86 -1.53 -7.57
CA GLY A 78 10.37 -2.59 -8.44
C GLY A 78 11.89 -2.80 -8.30
N GLY A 79 12.51 -3.39 -9.35
CA GLY A 79 13.96 -3.62 -9.41
C GLY A 79 14.36 -5.08 -9.26
N ALA A 80 13.44 -6.01 -9.56
CA ALA A 80 13.68 -7.45 -9.53
C ALA A 80 14.28 -7.95 -8.21
N TRP A 81 13.88 -7.36 -7.09
CA TRP A 81 14.35 -7.61 -5.72
C TRP A 81 15.84 -7.35 -5.48
N ASN A 82 16.57 -6.85 -6.48
CA ASN A 82 18.03 -6.70 -6.46
C ASN A 82 18.51 -5.25 -6.63
N ALA A 83 17.63 -4.33 -6.98
CA ALA A 83 17.96 -2.94 -7.30
C ALA A 83 16.81 -1.98 -6.96
N LYS A 84 17.07 -0.70 -7.18
CA LYS A 84 16.17 0.43 -6.91
C LYS A 84 15.97 0.69 -5.42
N ASP A 85 15.20 1.71 -5.12
CA ASP A 85 14.88 2.19 -3.78
C ASP A 85 13.57 2.98 -3.78
N ARG A 86 13.24 3.66 -2.69
CA ARG A 86 12.06 4.50 -2.47
C ARG A 86 11.85 5.65 -3.47
N HIS A 87 12.79 5.90 -4.37
CA HIS A 87 12.66 6.93 -5.42
C HIS A 87 12.15 6.38 -6.76
N ALA A 88 12.06 5.05 -6.89
CA ALA A 88 11.83 4.38 -8.16
C ALA A 88 10.51 4.76 -8.85
N GLU A 89 9.46 4.96 -8.07
CA GLU A 89 8.11 5.26 -8.57
C GLU A 89 7.70 6.73 -8.31
N GLU A 90 8.65 7.63 -8.02
CA GLU A 90 8.38 9.03 -7.63
C GLU A 90 7.35 9.76 -8.51
N PRO A 91 7.35 9.65 -9.86
CA PRO A 91 6.34 10.31 -10.69
C PRO A 91 4.91 9.82 -10.39
N PHE A 92 4.76 8.52 -10.15
CA PHE A 92 3.47 7.89 -9.82
C PHE A 92 3.03 8.24 -8.39
N ASP A 93 3.95 8.17 -7.43
CA ASP A 93 3.71 8.53 -6.04
C ASP A 93 3.24 9.97 -5.91
N ARG A 94 3.93 10.91 -6.60
CA ARG A 94 3.55 12.33 -6.62
C ARG A 94 2.18 12.54 -7.24
N ALA A 95 1.85 11.82 -8.32
CA ALA A 95 0.56 11.95 -8.97
C ALA A 95 -0.60 11.51 -8.05
N ILE A 96 -0.40 10.43 -7.29
CA ILE A 96 -1.38 9.95 -6.31
C ILE A 96 -1.44 10.88 -5.10
N ALA A 97 -0.30 11.27 -4.55
CA ALA A 97 -0.26 12.15 -3.39
C ALA A 97 -0.87 13.53 -3.69
N ALA A 98 -0.61 14.09 -4.87
CA ALA A 98 -1.19 15.37 -5.27
C ALA A 98 -2.72 15.36 -5.38
N SER A 99 -3.36 14.20 -5.44
CA SER A 99 -4.82 14.08 -5.36
C SER A 99 -5.37 13.89 -3.94
N GLY A 100 -4.51 13.99 -2.92
CA GLY A 100 -4.93 13.97 -1.51
C GLY A 100 -4.81 12.60 -0.84
N ALA A 101 -3.87 11.76 -1.24
CA ALA A 101 -3.47 10.56 -0.50
C ALA A 101 -2.10 10.77 0.16
N LEU A 102 -1.91 10.32 1.38
CA LEU A 102 -0.59 10.19 1.99
C LEU A 102 0.10 8.98 1.35
N VAL A 103 1.12 9.21 0.53
CA VAL A 103 1.91 8.13 -0.08
C VAL A 103 3.25 8.01 0.64
N VAL A 104 3.62 6.77 0.96
CA VAL A 104 4.89 6.46 1.63
C VAL A 104 5.61 5.37 0.86
N ALA A 105 6.69 5.75 0.17
CA ALA A 105 7.56 4.83 -0.54
C ALA A 105 8.71 4.38 0.37
N VAL A 106 9.03 3.08 0.38
CA VAL A 106 10.00 2.52 1.33
C VAL A 106 11.13 1.77 0.66
N ASP A 107 12.31 1.84 1.25
CA ASP A 107 13.41 0.95 0.92
C ASP A 107 13.13 -0.46 1.42
N LEU A 108 13.66 -1.46 0.72
CA LEU A 108 13.58 -2.86 1.11
C LEU A 108 14.99 -3.46 1.23
N THR A 109 15.11 -4.55 1.95
CA THR A 109 16.32 -5.36 1.90
C THR A 109 16.35 -6.11 0.58
N LEU A 110 17.39 -5.86 -0.20
CA LEU A 110 17.56 -6.41 -1.54
C LEU A 110 18.49 -7.64 -1.52
N ALA A 111 18.31 -8.56 -2.44
CA ALA A 111 19.32 -9.54 -2.75
C ALA A 111 20.52 -8.83 -3.46
N PRO A 112 21.79 -9.17 -3.17
CA PRO A 112 22.21 -10.31 -2.37
C PRO A 112 22.43 -9.98 -0.87
N GLU A 113 21.99 -8.84 -0.33
CA GLU A 113 22.14 -8.54 1.11
C GLU A 113 21.42 -9.60 1.95
N ALA A 114 20.19 -9.91 1.59
CA ALA A 114 19.45 -11.05 2.09
C ALA A 114 18.43 -11.55 1.04
N PRO A 115 18.25 -12.87 0.87
CA PRO A 115 17.31 -13.46 -0.05
C PRO A 115 15.86 -13.36 0.49
N TYR A 116 14.91 -13.90 -0.27
CA TYR A 116 13.55 -14.14 0.22
C TYR A 116 13.56 -14.89 1.58
N PRO A 117 12.73 -14.49 2.56
CA PRO A 117 11.65 -13.50 2.47
C PRO A 117 12.01 -12.09 2.99
N ALA A 118 13.28 -11.69 3.08
CA ALA A 118 13.72 -10.48 3.77
C ALA A 118 12.96 -9.20 3.33
N CYS A 119 12.79 -8.98 2.02
CA CYS A 119 12.05 -7.80 1.53
C CYS A 119 10.55 -7.86 1.89
N VAL A 120 9.95 -9.05 1.95
CA VAL A 120 8.54 -9.22 2.37
C VAL A 120 8.40 -8.91 3.87
N GLN A 121 9.39 -9.31 4.67
CA GLN A 121 9.44 -8.97 6.11
C GLN A 121 9.56 -7.46 6.32
N ASP A 122 10.38 -6.78 5.51
CA ASP A 122 10.50 -5.33 5.56
C ASP A 122 9.20 -4.64 5.20
N ALA A 123 8.54 -5.07 4.13
CA ALA A 123 7.27 -4.51 3.69
C ALA A 123 6.16 -4.74 4.74
N SER A 124 6.12 -5.93 5.36
CA SER A 124 5.22 -6.21 6.48
C SER A 124 5.50 -5.30 7.69
N PHE A 125 6.78 -5.09 8.02
CA PHE A 125 7.15 -4.17 9.09
C PHE A 125 6.77 -2.73 8.74
N ALA A 126 7.10 -2.26 7.54
CA ALA A 126 6.78 -0.92 7.06
C ALA A 126 5.26 -0.64 7.10
N LEU A 127 4.43 -1.61 6.72
CA LEU A 127 2.99 -1.51 6.78
C LEU A 127 2.49 -1.32 8.22
N ARG A 128 2.97 -2.12 9.17
CA ARG A 128 2.63 -2.01 10.58
C ARG A 128 3.12 -0.70 11.20
N TRP A 129 4.34 -0.29 10.84
CA TRP A 129 4.93 0.97 11.25
C TRP A 129 4.12 2.16 10.72
N LEU A 130 3.75 2.13 9.43
CA LEU A 130 2.96 3.19 8.81
C LEU A 130 1.57 3.32 9.45
N LYS A 131 0.91 2.22 9.73
CA LYS A 131 -0.37 2.23 10.47
C LYS A 131 -0.25 2.94 11.83
N ALA A 132 0.84 2.73 12.54
CA ALA A 132 1.07 3.37 13.83
C ALA A 132 1.45 4.86 13.71
N LYS A 133 2.05 5.28 12.59
CA LYS A 133 2.66 6.60 12.40
C LYS A 133 1.89 7.53 11.46
N ALA A 134 0.94 7.04 10.68
CA ALA A 134 0.26 7.82 9.63
C ALA A 134 -0.30 9.15 10.12
N LYS A 135 -0.83 9.21 11.34
CA LYS A 135 -1.35 10.44 11.97
C LYS A 135 -0.30 11.55 12.08
N THR A 136 0.99 11.22 12.16
CA THR A 136 2.09 12.20 12.17
C THR A 136 2.11 13.06 10.91
N TRP A 137 1.58 12.52 9.81
CA TRP A 137 1.50 13.16 8.50
C TRP A 137 0.05 13.36 8.04
N ASN A 138 -0.87 13.54 8.98
CA ASN A 138 -2.31 13.73 8.72
C ASN A 138 -2.95 12.58 7.93
N GLY A 139 -2.39 11.36 8.02
CA GLY A 139 -2.93 10.16 7.37
C GLY A 139 -3.93 9.42 8.26
N ASP A 140 -4.95 8.82 7.63
CA ASP A 140 -5.85 7.86 8.24
C ASP A 140 -5.56 6.44 7.75
N ALA A 141 -4.95 5.65 8.61
CA ALA A 141 -4.61 4.25 8.30
C ALA A 141 -5.78 3.27 8.56
N ALA A 142 -6.99 3.76 8.85
CA ALA A 142 -8.17 2.90 8.97
C ALA A 142 -8.48 2.17 7.65
N ARG A 143 -8.09 2.80 6.51
CA ARG A 143 -8.12 2.18 5.18
C ARG A 143 -6.79 2.43 4.49
N ILE A 144 -5.94 1.40 4.46
CA ILE A 144 -4.60 1.48 3.88
C ILE A 144 -4.48 0.61 2.64
N GLY A 145 -3.94 1.20 1.56
CA GLY A 145 -3.61 0.50 0.32
C GLY A 145 -2.13 0.17 0.19
N LEU A 146 -1.83 -0.82 -0.64
CA LEU A 146 -0.49 -1.02 -1.21
C LEU A 146 -0.46 -0.54 -2.65
N LEU A 147 0.65 0.08 -3.02
CA LEU A 147 1.08 0.26 -4.40
C LEU A 147 2.29 -0.64 -4.61
N GLY A 148 2.39 -1.31 -5.75
CA GLY A 148 3.53 -2.15 -6.03
C GLY A 148 3.84 -2.22 -7.51
N SER A 149 5.12 -2.10 -7.85
CA SER A 149 5.61 -2.12 -9.22
C SER A 149 6.50 -3.35 -9.45
N SER A 150 6.25 -4.15 -10.50
CA SER A 150 7.11 -5.29 -10.85
C SER A 150 7.35 -6.22 -9.64
N SER A 151 8.61 -6.35 -9.15
CA SER A 151 8.93 -7.11 -7.95
C SER A 151 8.30 -6.56 -6.67
N GLY A 152 8.04 -5.25 -6.58
CA GLY A 152 7.27 -4.67 -5.48
C GLY A 152 5.79 -5.09 -5.53
N GLY A 153 5.23 -5.25 -6.75
CA GLY A 153 3.91 -5.83 -6.94
C GLY A 153 3.84 -7.29 -6.45
N HIS A 154 4.87 -8.09 -6.71
CA HIS A 154 4.99 -9.44 -6.14
C HIS A 154 4.95 -9.43 -4.61
N VAL A 155 5.73 -8.53 -3.97
CA VAL A 155 5.74 -8.39 -2.51
C VAL A 155 4.37 -7.96 -2.00
N ALA A 156 3.70 -7.04 -2.70
CA ALA A 156 2.34 -6.59 -2.37
C ALA A 156 1.31 -7.73 -2.47
N GLU A 157 1.40 -8.57 -3.51
CA GLU A 157 0.55 -9.77 -3.65
C GLU A 157 0.74 -10.75 -2.50
N LEU A 158 1.99 -11.06 -2.13
CA LEU A 158 2.30 -11.97 -1.02
C LEU A 158 1.72 -11.46 0.31
N LEU A 159 1.89 -10.17 0.61
CA LEU A 159 1.34 -9.56 1.83
C LEU A 159 -0.19 -9.56 1.83
N ALA A 160 -0.81 -9.25 0.69
CA ALA A 160 -2.26 -9.22 0.58
C ALA A 160 -2.88 -10.62 0.68
N LEU A 161 -2.26 -11.63 0.06
CA LEU A 161 -2.73 -13.02 0.07
C LEU A 161 -2.50 -13.69 1.43
N ARG A 162 -1.38 -13.40 2.10
CA ARG A 162 -0.93 -14.08 3.32
C ARG A 162 -0.56 -13.08 4.43
N PRO A 163 -1.48 -12.19 4.88
CA PRO A 163 -1.16 -11.13 5.85
C PRO A 163 -0.71 -11.66 7.21
N ASP A 164 -1.14 -12.87 7.56
CA ASP A 164 -0.87 -13.51 8.86
C ASP A 164 0.29 -14.53 8.80
N ASP A 165 1.02 -14.60 7.67
CA ASP A 165 2.17 -15.51 7.55
C ASP A 165 3.25 -15.13 8.57
N VAL A 166 3.56 -16.06 9.46
CA VAL A 166 4.54 -15.83 10.54
C VAL A 166 5.94 -15.51 10.01
N ARG A 167 6.29 -16.00 8.82
CA ARG A 167 7.59 -15.73 8.18
C ARG A 167 7.67 -14.29 7.71
N TYR A 168 6.57 -13.73 7.18
CA TYR A 168 6.49 -12.32 6.76
C TYR A 168 6.41 -11.37 7.96
N ASN A 169 5.81 -11.84 9.04
CA ASN A 169 5.66 -11.08 10.29
C ASN A 169 6.80 -11.33 11.30
N ALA A 170 7.90 -11.95 10.88
CA ALA A 170 8.98 -12.37 11.77
C ALA A 170 9.73 -11.21 12.44
N ILE A 171 9.73 -9.99 11.85
CA ILE A 171 10.34 -8.82 12.49
C ILE A 171 9.37 -8.26 13.53
N PRO A 172 9.75 -8.25 14.83
CA PRO A 172 8.88 -7.75 15.89
C PRO A 172 8.49 -6.28 15.69
N PHE A 173 7.23 -5.94 15.97
CA PHE A 173 6.73 -4.57 16.02
C PHE A 173 5.89 -4.35 17.28
N ALA A 174 6.33 -3.44 18.15
CA ALA A 174 5.72 -3.23 19.46
C ALA A 174 4.31 -2.56 19.43
N GLY A 175 3.90 -2.03 18.25
CA GLY A 175 2.65 -1.26 18.13
C GLY A 175 1.37 -2.11 18.03
N GLY A 176 1.45 -3.44 18.00
CA GLY A 176 0.27 -4.33 17.92
C GLY A 176 -0.52 -4.25 16.61
N GLN A 177 -0.01 -3.58 15.58
CA GLN A 177 -0.69 -3.41 14.29
C GLN A 177 -0.62 -4.69 13.46
N ALA A 178 -1.73 -5.06 12.81
CA ALA A 178 -1.76 -6.17 11.86
C ALA A 178 -1.17 -5.77 10.49
N ALA A 179 -0.54 -6.73 9.80
CA ALA A 179 0.00 -6.54 8.45
C ALA A 179 -1.07 -6.68 7.34
N SER A 180 -2.33 -6.44 7.64
CA SER A 180 -3.44 -6.47 6.68
C SER A 180 -3.56 -5.18 5.90
N VAL A 181 -4.04 -5.26 4.66
CA VAL A 181 -4.35 -4.12 3.78
C VAL A 181 -5.79 -4.17 3.35
N ASP A 182 -6.33 -3.07 2.81
CA ASP A 182 -7.71 -3.00 2.36
C ASP A 182 -7.83 -3.16 0.84
N TYR A 183 -6.82 -2.74 0.09
CA TYR A 183 -6.74 -2.84 -1.37
C TYR A 183 -5.31 -2.79 -1.87
N VAL A 184 -5.09 -3.20 -3.11
CA VAL A 184 -3.76 -3.20 -3.76
C VAL A 184 -3.85 -2.67 -5.18
N LEU A 185 -2.95 -1.74 -5.52
CA LEU A 185 -2.74 -1.25 -6.87
C LEU A 185 -1.40 -1.76 -7.38
N MET A 186 -1.36 -2.27 -8.59
CA MET A 186 -0.13 -2.85 -9.13
C MET A 186 0.10 -2.46 -10.57
N ARG A 187 1.37 -2.29 -10.91
CA ARG A 187 1.85 -2.08 -12.26
C ARG A 187 2.79 -3.21 -12.66
N SER A 188 2.42 -3.97 -13.69
CA SER A 188 3.21 -5.10 -14.21
C SER A 188 3.78 -6.01 -13.09
N PRO A 189 2.96 -6.45 -12.10
CA PRO A 189 3.46 -7.23 -10.96
C PRO A 189 4.00 -8.58 -11.41
N ILE A 190 4.95 -9.14 -10.66
CA ILE A 190 5.47 -10.49 -10.93
C ILE A 190 4.57 -11.53 -10.25
N SER A 191 3.39 -11.75 -10.80
CA SER A 191 2.38 -12.68 -10.25
C SER A 191 2.66 -14.16 -10.53
N ASN A 192 3.64 -14.46 -11.41
CA ASN A 192 4.10 -15.81 -11.66
C ASN A 192 5.64 -15.84 -11.78
N THR A 193 6.28 -16.10 -10.65
CA THR A 193 7.75 -16.05 -10.51
C THR A 193 8.45 -17.09 -11.37
N PHE A 194 7.94 -18.32 -11.38
CA PHE A 194 8.57 -19.42 -12.11
C PHE A 194 8.38 -19.31 -13.63
N ALA A 195 7.17 -19.03 -14.12
CA ALA A 195 6.95 -18.82 -15.55
C ALA A 195 7.77 -17.62 -16.10
N ARG A 196 7.92 -16.56 -15.30
CA ARG A 196 8.80 -15.44 -15.63
C ARG A 196 10.26 -15.87 -15.72
N PHE A 197 10.73 -16.72 -14.82
CA PHE A 197 12.10 -17.27 -14.85
C PHE A 197 12.32 -18.14 -16.09
N GLU A 198 11.40 -19.04 -16.42
CA GLU A 198 11.47 -19.85 -17.65
C GLU A 198 11.51 -18.99 -18.92
N ASN A 199 10.68 -17.94 -18.98
CA ASN A 199 10.72 -16.96 -20.07
C ASN A 199 12.07 -16.25 -20.16
N ALA A 200 12.68 -15.89 -19.03
CA ALA A 200 14.00 -15.28 -19.00
C ALA A 200 15.09 -16.25 -19.53
N GLN A 201 15.00 -17.52 -19.17
CA GLN A 201 15.91 -18.57 -19.68
C GLN A 201 15.75 -18.78 -21.19
N ALA A 202 14.49 -18.91 -21.66
CA ALA A 202 14.21 -19.10 -23.11
C ALA A 202 14.74 -17.93 -23.95
N ARG A 203 14.66 -16.71 -23.43
CA ARG A 203 15.16 -15.47 -24.05
C ARG A 203 16.63 -15.19 -23.76
N LYS A 204 17.30 -16.00 -22.94
CA LYS A 204 18.69 -15.81 -22.49
C LYS A 204 18.97 -14.46 -21.85
N VAL A 205 18.04 -13.97 -21.02
CA VAL A 205 18.19 -12.70 -20.31
C VAL A 205 18.94 -12.95 -18.99
N GLU A 206 20.26 -13.03 -19.07
CA GLU A 206 21.16 -13.41 -17.96
C GLU A 206 20.94 -12.60 -16.69
N ALA A 207 20.69 -11.29 -16.80
CA ALA A 207 20.45 -10.44 -15.61
C ALA A 207 19.19 -10.87 -14.86
N MET A 208 18.11 -11.23 -15.58
CA MET A 208 16.87 -11.71 -14.96
C MET A 208 17.08 -13.08 -14.31
N ILE A 209 17.79 -13.98 -14.95
CA ILE A 209 18.11 -15.32 -14.42
C ILE A 209 18.85 -15.15 -13.08
N LYS A 210 19.97 -14.43 -13.10
CA LYS A 210 20.80 -14.17 -11.89
C LYS A 210 20.03 -13.47 -10.77
N ASN A 211 19.14 -12.54 -11.09
CA ASN A 211 18.34 -11.85 -10.07
C ASN A 211 17.36 -12.81 -9.36
N ASN A 212 16.75 -13.78 -10.10
CA ASN A 212 15.92 -14.80 -9.48
C ASN A 212 16.76 -15.73 -8.59
N GLU A 213 17.92 -16.23 -9.10
CA GLU A 213 18.80 -17.13 -8.37
C GLU A 213 19.34 -16.53 -7.06
N ARG A 214 19.59 -15.20 -7.05
CA ARG A 214 20.03 -14.49 -5.84
C ARG A 214 18.91 -14.27 -4.84
N PHE A 215 17.69 -14.09 -5.33
CA PHE A 215 16.56 -13.78 -4.49
C PHE A 215 15.90 -15.04 -3.90
N PHE A 216 15.69 -16.07 -4.71
CA PHE A 216 15.05 -17.31 -4.27
C PHE A 216 16.11 -18.29 -3.73
N VAL A 217 16.41 -18.18 -2.45
CA VAL A 217 17.36 -19.08 -1.74
C VAL A 217 16.68 -19.54 -0.44
N PRO A 218 16.46 -20.87 -0.29
CA PRO A 218 16.69 -21.96 -1.26
C PRO A 218 15.83 -21.82 -2.52
N TRP A 219 16.26 -22.49 -3.62
CA TRP A 219 15.63 -22.30 -4.92
C TRP A 219 14.12 -22.63 -4.95
N GLU A 220 13.70 -23.63 -4.19
CA GLU A 220 12.29 -24.04 -4.07
C GLU A 220 11.37 -22.90 -3.62
N SER A 221 11.95 -21.87 -3.01
CA SER A 221 11.19 -20.68 -2.60
C SER A 221 10.59 -19.91 -3.79
N ILE A 222 11.09 -20.11 -5.03
CA ILE A 222 10.48 -19.52 -6.24
C ILE A 222 9.06 -20.02 -6.48
N HIS A 223 8.75 -21.26 -6.07
CA HIS A 223 7.44 -21.87 -6.14
C HIS A 223 6.59 -21.53 -4.91
N GLU A 224 7.21 -21.54 -3.73
CA GLU A 224 6.54 -21.23 -2.49
C GLU A 224 6.03 -19.79 -2.47
N ALA A 225 6.84 -18.84 -2.96
CA ALA A 225 6.52 -17.42 -3.06
C ALA A 225 5.87 -17.03 -4.40
N ASN A 226 5.30 -17.97 -5.12
CA ASN A 226 4.67 -17.71 -6.43
C ASN A 226 3.17 -17.43 -6.25
N PRO A 227 2.68 -16.19 -6.44
CA PRO A 227 1.28 -15.85 -6.26
C PRO A 227 0.34 -16.70 -7.14
N GLN A 228 0.72 -16.97 -8.39
CA GLN A 228 -0.05 -17.84 -9.27
C GLN A 228 -0.17 -19.27 -8.70
N GLU A 229 0.95 -19.85 -8.27
CA GLU A 229 0.95 -21.21 -7.73
C GLU A 229 0.27 -21.31 -6.37
N ILE A 230 0.28 -20.26 -5.55
CA ILE A 230 -0.52 -20.16 -4.31
C ILE A 230 -2.01 -20.38 -4.63
N LEU A 231 -2.52 -19.72 -5.68
CA LEU A 231 -3.90 -19.89 -6.13
C LEU A 231 -4.14 -21.27 -6.76
N ASP A 232 -3.21 -21.75 -7.58
CA ASP A 232 -3.31 -23.08 -8.24
C ASP A 232 -3.35 -24.20 -7.20
N ARG A 233 -2.59 -24.10 -6.10
CA ARG A 233 -2.63 -25.04 -4.96
C ARG A 233 -3.87 -24.85 -4.08
N LYS A 234 -4.74 -23.88 -4.38
CA LYS A 234 -5.94 -23.55 -3.59
C LYS A 234 -5.64 -23.33 -2.11
N GLU A 235 -4.54 -22.67 -1.82
CA GLU A 235 -4.21 -22.31 -0.44
C GLU A 235 -5.26 -21.37 0.15
N LYS A 236 -5.42 -21.41 1.46
CA LYS A 236 -6.27 -20.44 2.16
C LYS A 236 -5.61 -19.06 2.09
N VAL A 237 -6.21 -18.15 1.35
CA VAL A 237 -5.71 -16.78 1.14
C VAL A 237 -6.73 -15.74 1.58
N THR A 238 -6.25 -14.53 1.84
CA THR A 238 -7.08 -13.33 2.00
C THR A 238 -7.23 -12.67 0.64
N LEU A 239 -8.48 -12.40 0.23
CA LEU A 239 -8.78 -11.78 -1.06
C LEU A 239 -9.17 -10.31 -0.84
N LYS A 240 -8.41 -9.39 -1.40
CA LYS A 240 -8.61 -7.94 -1.35
C LYS A 240 -8.92 -7.38 -2.73
N PRO A 241 -9.59 -6.24 -2.88
CA PRO A 241 -9.72 -5.59 -4.17
C PRO A 241 -8.35 -5.28 -4.78
N PHE A 242 -8.12 -5.75 -6.02
CA PHE A 242 -6.90 -5.48 -6.78
C PHE A 242 -7.19 -4.58 -7.99
N LEU A 243 -6.26 -3.68 -8.29
CA LEU A 243 -6.10 -3.05 -9.59
C LEU A 243 -4.78 -3.48 -10.19
N ILE A 244 -4.80 -4.08 -11.38
CA ILE A 244 -3.60 -4.47 -12.13
C ILE A 244 -3.58 -3.74 -13.47
N MET A 245 -2.47 -3.03 -13.72
CA MET A 245 -2.19 -2.29 -14.94
C MET A 245 -1.00 -2.95 -15.65
N GLN A 246 -1.21 -3.49 -16.85
CA GLN A 246 -0.23 -4.29 -17.57
C GLN A 246 0.11 -3.69 -18.93
N GLY A 247 1.37 -3.56 -19.28
CA GLY A 247 1.79 -3.18 -20.64
C GLY A 247 1.57 -4.31 -21.64
N ALA A 248 1.01 -4.02 -22.82
CA ALA A 248 0.79 -5.01 -23.88
C ALA A 248 2.10 -5.55 -24.48
N LEU A 249 3.15 -4.74 -24.47
CA LEU A 249 4.48 -5.09 -24.96
C LEU A 249 5.47 -5.48 -23.85
N ASP A 250 4.94 -5.80 -22.67
CA ASP A 250 5.76 -6.22 -21.53
C ASP A 250 6.37 -7.61 -21.82
N ASP A 251 7.67 -7.65 -22.01
CA ASP A 251 8.44 -8.85 -22.28
C ASP A 251 9.14 -9.43 -21.03
N ASN A 252 9.06 -8.72 -19.92
CA ASN A 252 9.56 -9.13 -18.61
C ASN A 252 8.50 -9.97 -17.88
N MET A 253 7.29 -9.41 -17.72
CA MET A 253 6.12 -10.13 -17.24
C MET A 253 5.08 -10.18 -18.36
N LEU A 254 5.03 -11.31 -19.08
CA LEU A 254 4.16 -11.42 -20.26
C LEU A 254 2.69 -11.17 -19.89
N PRO A 255 1.92 -10.43 -20.71
CA PRO A 255 0.49 -10.22 -20.47
C PRO A 255 -0.30 -11.51 -20.28
N ALA A 256 0.09 -12.60 -20.95
CA ALA A 256 -0.54 -13.91 -20.78
C ALA A 256 -0.41 -14.47 -19.36
N PHE A 257 0.76 -14.29 -18.71
CA PHE A 257 0.94 -14.71 -17.31
C PHE A 257 0.06 -13.90 -16.38
N GLN A 258 -0.04 -12.60 -16.62
CA GLN A 258 -0.87 -11.72 -15.83
C GLN A 258 -2.37 -12.00 -15.99
N THR A 259 -2.80 -12.27 -17.23
CA THR A 259 -4.20 -12.65 -17.52
C THR A 259 -4.57 -13.93 -16.77
N ARG A 260 -3.71 -14.96 -16.82
CA ARG A 260 -3.93 -16.21 -16.06
C ARG A 260 -4.05 -15.98 -14.57
N PHE A 261 -3.18 -15.14 -14.00
CA PHE A 261 -3.27 -14.80 -12.57
C PHE A 261 -4.61 -14.13 -12.21
N VAL A 262 -5.02 -13.15 -13.01
CA VAL A 262 -6.29 -12.44 -12.81
C VAL A 262 -7.48 -13.39 -12.90
N GLU A 263 -7.48 -14.31 -13.86
CA GLU A 263 -8.52 -15.34 -13.98
C GLU A 263 -8.57 -16.25 -12.76
N SER A 264 -7.41 -16.74 -12.31
CA SER A 264 -7.29 -17.56 -11.09
C SER A 264 -7.74 -16.81 -9.84
N TYR A 265 -7.36 -15.53 -9.71
CA TYR A 265 -7.75 -14.68 -8.58
C TYR A 265 -9.26 -14.47 -8.51
N ARG A 266 -9.89 -14.18 -9.66
CA ARG A 266 -11.34 -14.04 -9.78
C ARG A 266 -12.08 -15.35 -9.52
N ALA A 267 -11.54 -16.46 -10.02
CA ALA A 267 -12.10 -17.80 -9.77
C ALA A 267 -12.05 -18.18 -8.28
N ALA A 268 -11.04 -17.68 -7.54
CA ALA A 268 -10.94 -17.83 -6.09
C ALA A 268 -11.93 -16.90 -5.32
N GLY A 269 -12.66 -16.02 -6.01
CA GLY A 269 -13.61 -15.06 -5.42
C GLY A 269 -13.04 -13.66 -5.19
N GLY A 270 -11.83 -13.36 -5.65
CA GLY A 270 -11.19 -12.06 -5.54
C GLY A 270 -11.73 -11.04 -6.55
N ALA A 271 -11.91 -9.79 -6.12
CA ALA A 271 -12.23 -8.67 -7.01
C ALA A 271 -10.93 -8.11 -7.61
N CYS A 272 -10.85 -8.08 -8.94
CA CYS A 272 -9.68 -7.55 -9.64
C CYS A 272 -10.10 -6.74 -10.86
N ASP A 273 -9.76 -5.44 -10.84
CA ASP A 273 -9.77 -4.61 -12.05
C ASP A 273 -8.48 -4.86 -12.81
N TYR A 274 -8.58 -5.21 -14.08
CA TYR A 274 -7.43 -5.51 -14.92
C TYR A 274 -7.49 -4.75 -16.23
N THR A 275 -6.39 -4.07 -16.57
CA THR A 275 -6.30 -3.30 -17.83
C THR A 275 -4.96 -3.52 -18.49
N ILE A 276 -5.01 -3.85 -19.79
CA ILE A 276 -3.85 -3.90 -20.68
C ILE A 276 -3.72 -2.53 -21.37
N PHE A 277 -2.50 -2.00 -21.40
CA PHE A 277 -2.14 -0.72 -21.98
C PHE A 277 -1.40 -0.95 -23.31
N GLU A 278 -2.08 -0.68 -24.40
CA GLU A 278 -1.56 -0.87 -25.74
C GLU A 278 -0.31 -0.01 -26.01
N GLY A 279 0.68 -0.60 -26.67
CA GLY A 279 1.93 0.06 -27.02
C GLY A 279 2.90 0.26 -25.83
N CYS A 280 2.57 -0.23 -24.65
CA CYS A 280 3.34 -0.04 -23.43
C CYS A 280 4.20 -1.25 -23.09
N ALA A 281 5.50 -1.02 -22.79
CA ALA A 281 6.45 -2.02 -22.32
C ALA A 281 6.41 -2.15 -20.78
N HIS A 282 7.40 -2.80 -20.13
CA HIS A 282 7.40 -3.06 -18.69
C HIS A 282 7.42 -1.78 -17.83
N GLU A 283 8.23 -0.78 -18.19
CA GLU A 283 8.44 0.44 -17.37
C GLU A 283 7.76 1.71 -17.96
N TRP A 284 6.66 1.55 -18.67
CA TRP A 284 6.00 2.62 -19.41
C TRP A 284 5.53 3.81 -18.57
N VAL A 285 5.14 3.60 -17.31
CA VAL A 285 4.69 4.70 -16.43
C VAL A 285 5.83 5.61 -15.95
N ALA A 286 7.09 5.25 -16.17
CA ALA A 286 8.25 6.09 -15.88
C ALA A 286 8.39 7.27 -16.87
N GLN A 287 7.67 7.22 -18.00
CA GLN A 287 7.70 8.24 -19.04
C GLN A 287 6.37 8.99 -19.08
N PRO A 288 6.41 10.35 -19.17
CA PRO A 288 5.19 11.12 -19.39
C PRO A 288 4.49 10.73 -20.69
N GLY A 289 3.17 10.73 -20.69
CA GLY A 289 2.39 10.43 -21.89
C GLY A 289 0.94 10.05 -21.61
N PRO A 290 0.10 9.94 -22.64
CA PRO A 290 -1.34 9.69 -22.48
C PRO A 290 -1.65 8.39 -21.71
N GLN A 291 -0.84 7.34 -21.88
CA GLN A 291 -1.05 6.08 -21.17
C GLN A 291 -0.67 6.21 -19.69
N THR A 292 0.38 6.96 -19.37
CA THR A 292 0.77 7.29 -17.98
C THR A 292 -0.32 8.12 -17.30
N ASP A 293 -0.85 9.14 -17.98
CA ASP A 293 -1.96 9.95 -17.46
C ASP A 293 -3.21 9.11 -17.21
N ARG A 294 -3.51 8.19 -18.13
CA ARG A 294 -4.62 7.22 -17.97
C ARG A 294 -4.40 6.31 -16.76
N ALA A 295 -3.18 5.81 -16.54
CA ALA A 295 -2.85 4.98 -15.39
C ALA A 295 -3.02 5.75 -14.06
N HIS A 296 -2.54 7.00 -14.01
CA HIS A 296 -2.74 7.88 -12.86
C HIS A 296 -4.23 8.08 -12.57
N ALA A 297 -5.03 8.37 -13.58
CA ALA A 297 -6.47 8.56 -13.43
C ALA A 297 -7.17 7.29 -12.92
N MET A 298 -6.81 6.12 -13.47
CA MET A 298 -7.34 4.82 -13.02
C MET A 298 -6.97 4.50 -11.59
N ALA A 299 -5.72 4.72 -11.19
CA ALA A 299 -5.24 4.49 -9.83
C ALA A 299 -6.01 5.38 -8.83
N LYS A 300 -6.13 6.68 -9.11
CA LYS A 300 -6.89 7.63 -8.29
C LYS A 300 -8.37 7.24 -8.17
N ALA A 301 -9.01 6.88 -9.27
CA ALA A 301 -10.41 6.44 -9.28
C ALA A 301 -10.60 5.13 -8.49
N PHE A 302 -9.63 4.20 -8.59
CA PHE A 302 -9.67 2.98 -7.81
C PHE A 302 -9.56 3.27 -6.31
N ILE A 303 -8.60 4.09 -5.88
CA ILE A 303 -8.46 4.52 -4.47
C ILE A 303 -9.79 5.14 -4.00
N ALA A 304 -10.39 6.05 -4.76
CA ALA A 304 -11.65 6.70 -4.41
C ALA A 304 -12.76 5.68 -4.11
N ARG A 305 -12.89 4.63 -4.92
CA ARG A 305 -13.87 3.56 -4.69
C ARG A 305 -13.60 2.77 -3.41
N GLN A 306 -12.31 2.59 -3.04
CA GLN A 306 -11.96 1.80 -1.86
C GLN A 306 -12.12 2.59 -0.55
N VAL A 307 -11.83 3.89 -0.57
CA VAL A 307 -11.81 4.69 0.67
C VAL A 307 -13.11 5.46 0.92
N ASN A 308 -13.92 5.68 -0.10
CA ASN A 308 -15.20 6.38 0.03
C ASN A 308 -16.42 5.44 0.18
N ALA A 309 -16.20 4.12 0.13
CA ALA A 309 -17.24 3.09 0.25
C ALA A 309 -17.76 2.92 1.68
#